data_63abb4201f829676818076b2dd24bf2b
#
_entry.id   63abb4201f829676818076b2dd24bf2b
#
_cell.length_a   1.000
_cell.length_b   1.000
_cell.length_c   1.000
_cell.angle_alpha   90.00
_cell.angle_beta   90.00
_cell.angle_gamma   90.00
#
_symmetry.space_group_name_H-M   'P 1'
#
loop_
_entity.id
_entity.type
_entity.pdbx_description
1 polymer ?
#
loop_
_entity_poly.entity_id
_entity_poly.type
_entity_poly.pdbx_seq_one_letter_code
_entity_poly.pdbx_strand_id
1 'polypeptide(L)'
;MKKAFCVIIIFVMIISSSAFSLADSDTSNRLSDLKTWMMQNHYLFPQEMDTAIAGIDTAGEARKLVVIDDHMNEVLSVHLNDFVGSDYEFDGLAGCIEDTAGGWFVLFSLNELSEEPMTGLYHLAPDGSCLWSSVFSQQVEWGWTLLAADGTGGAYLVHARTDHYKEALIRHFSPEGKTTWKKTLSFDGLVFSPFIGRSAGSNMTLYGTAVSNSKRIFQTVQIEFNTQGEIVATEARDFGKVSSDYASKIIWNRGTQMPYLLYMTSSQHTKPLSELPLCAFPSLNLTDTDASVH
;
A
#
# COMPACT_ATOMS: atom_id res chain seq x y z
N MET A 1 -17.34 23.40 -9.68
CA MET A 1 -16.38 22.81 -10.62
C MET A 1 -15.22 22.04 -9.93
N LYS A 2 -14.78 22.38 -8.71
CA LYS A 2 -13.70 21.64 -8.00
C LYS A 2 -14.09 20.22 -7.54
N LYS A 3 -15.35 19.98 -7.17
CA LYS A 3 -15.81 18.65 -6.69
C LYS A 3 -15.90 17.58 -7.80
N ALA A 4 -16.13 17.95 -9.06
CA ALA A 4 -16.18 16.99 -10.15
C ALA A 4 -14.80 16.47 -10.57
N PHE A 5 -13.73 17.21 -10.31
CA PHE A 5 -12.36 16.80 -10.65
C PHE A 5 -11.80 15.73 -9.71
N CYS A 6 -12.16 15.80 -8.42
CA CYS A 6 -11.78 14.75 -7.45
C CYS A 6 -12.39 13.38 -7.77
N VAL A 7 -13.67 13.36 -8.17
CA VAL A 7 -14.36 12.10 -8.48
C VAL A 7 -13.76 11.40 -9.72
N ILE A 8 -13.30 12.16 -10.71
CA ILE A 8 -12.68 11.60 -11.92
C ILE A 8 -11.28 11.03 -11.61
N ILE A 9 -10.50 11.67 -10.73
CA ILE A 9 -9.19 11.16 -10.32
C ILE A 9 -9.34 9.88 -9.48
N ILE A 10 -10.32 9.82 -8.58
CA ILE A 10 -10.64 8.60 -7.81
C ILE A 10 -11.07 7.46 -8.75
N PHE A 11 -11.89 7.75 -9.77
CA PHE A 11 -12.33 6.73 -10.73
C PHE A 11 -11.18 6.20 -11.60
N VAL A 12 -10.24 7.05 -12.00
CA VAL A 12 -9.03 6.65 -12.75
C VAL A 12 -8.06 5.88 -11.84
N MET A 13 -7.95 6.23 -10.56
CA MET A 13 -7.13 5.46 -9.60
C MET A 13 -7.72 4.08 -9.28
N ILE A 14 -9.03 3.96 -9.18
CA ILE A 14 -9.71 2.67 -8.97
C ILE A 14 -9.50 1.73 -10.17
N ILE A 15 -9.52 2.26 -11.40
CA ILE A 15 -9.25 1.47 -12.60
C ILE A 15 -7.75 1.12 -12.73
N SER A 16 -6.84 1.98 -12.23
CA SER A 16 -5.39 1.72 -12.31
C SER A 16 -4.86 0.75 -11.25
N SER A 17 -5.61 0.53 -10.16
CA SER A 17 -5.26 -0.47 -9.12
C SER A 17 -5.77 -1.88 -9.42
N SER A 18 -6.57 -2.07 -10.47
CA SER A 18 -6.92 -3.40 -10.96
C SER A 18 -5.67 -4.07 -11.50
N ALA A 19 -4.90 -4.64 -10.58
CA ALA A 19 -3.65 -5.29 -10.80
C ALA A 19 -3.82 -6.44 -11.78
N PHE A 20 -3.04 -6.43 -12.84
CA PHE A 20 -2.70 -7.66 -13.52
C PHE A 20 -1.81 -8.48 -12.58
N SER A 21 -2.41 -9.32 -11.76
CA SER A 21 -1.74 -10.43 -11.16
C SER A 21 -1.51 -11.45 -12.28
N LEU A 22 -0.26 -11.70 -12.66
CA LEU A 22 0.14 -12.89 -13.39
C LEU A 22 0.23 -14.07 -12.40
N ALA A 23 -0.75 -14.19 -11.51
CA ALA A 23 -0.88 -15.30 -10.59
C ALA A 23 -1.19 -16.60 -11.35
N ASP A 24 -1.08 -17.71 -10.67
CA ASP A 24 -1.81 -18.90 -11.03
C ASP A 24 -3.17 -18.46 -11.56
N SER A 25 -3.39 -18.68 -12.86
CA SER A 25 -4.47 -18.02 -13.63
C SER A 25 -5.85 -18.20 -12.95
N ASP A 26 -5.98 -19.20 -12.13
CA ASP A 26 -7.20 -19.55 -11.44
C ASP A 26 -7.47 -18.67 -10.20
N THR A 27 -6.48 -18.46 -9.31
CA THR A 27 -6.64 -17.60 -8.12
C THR A 27 -6.79 -16.13 -8.52
N SER A 28 -6.03 -15.66 -9.50
CA SER A 28 -6.15 -14.28 -9.99
C SER A 28 -7.51 -14.01 -10.62
N ASN A 29 -8.04 -14.94 -11.40
CA ASN A 29 -9.36 -14.82 -11.99
C ASN A 29 -10.44 -14.80 -10.88
N ARG A 30 -10.35 -15.71 -9.89
CA ARG A 30 -11.28 -15.75 -8.75
C ARG A 30 -11.30 -14.46 -7.94
N LEU A 31 -10.14 -13.89 -7.62
CA LEU A 31 -10.07 -12.62 -6.91
C LEU A 31 -10.59 -11.45 -7.74
N SER A 32 -10.35 -11.43 -9.05
CA SER A 32 -10.92 -10.43 -9.95
C SER A 32 -12.44 -10.52 -10.03
N ASP A 33 -12.97 -11.72 -10.11
CA ASP A 33 -14.41 -11.98 -10.13
C ASP A 33 -15.03 -11.62 -8.77
N LEU A 34 -14.39 -11.97 -7.67
CA LEU A 34 -14.81 -11.60 -6.31
C LEU A 34 -14.82 -10.08 -6.14
N LYS A 35 -13.78 -9.39 -6.57
CA LYS A 35 -13.73 -7.91 -6.51
C LYS A 35 -14.86 -7.27 -7.29
N THR A 36 -15.13 -7.79 -8.49
CA THR A 36 -16.25 -7.32 -9.33
C THR A 36 -17.59 -7.57 -8.64
N TRP A 37 -17.76 -8.75 -8.05
CA TRP A 37 -18.96 -9.10 -7.29
C TRP A 37 -19.13 -8.20 -6.07
N MET A 38 -18.09 -7.93 -5.29
CA MET A 38 -18.12 -7.02 -4.14
C MET A 38 -18.56 -5.61 -4.57
N MET A 39 -17.98 -5.06 -5.64
CA MET A 39 -18.34 -3.74 -6.17
C MET A 39 -19.81 -3.66 -6.63
N GLN A 40 -20.42 -4.76 -6.99
CA GLN A 40 -21.84 -4.84 -7.39
C GLN A 40 -22.79 -5.09 -6.22
N ASN A 41 -22.31 -5.51 -5.03
CA ASN A 41 -23.09 -6.00 -3.91
C ASN A 41 -22.86 -5.24 -2.60
N HIS A 42 -22.92 -3.90 -2.64
CA HIS A 42 -22.88 -3.02 -1.46
C HIS A 42 -21.54 -2.94 -0.71
N TYR A 43 -20.46 -3.47 -1.27
CA TYR A 43 -19.13 -3.34 -0.68
C TYR A 43 -18.41 -2.12 -1.24
N LEU A 44 -17.90 -1.27 -0.35
CA LEU A 44 -17.11 -0.09 -0.72
C LEU A 44 -15.61 -0.36 -0.52
N PHE A 45 -14.79 0.32 -1.32
CA PHE A 45 -13.33 0.33 -1.22
C PHE A 45 -12.65 -1.06 -1.20
N PRO A 46 -12.99 -2.00 -2.12
CA PRO A 46 -12.42 -3.33 -2.09
C PRO A 46 -10.89 -3.28 -2.27
N GLN A 47 -10.18 -3.78 -1.25
CA GLN A 47 -8.72 -3.89 -1.19
C GLN A 47 -8.30 -5.33 -1.42
N GLU A 48 -7.52 -5.56 -2.46
CA GLU A 48 -7.07 -6.88 -2.85
C GLU A 48 -5.82 -7.30 -2.07
N MET A 49 -5.88 -8.44 -1.41
CA MET A 49 -4.78 -9.10 -0.72
C MET A 49 -4.29 -10.33 -1.52
N ASP A 50 -3.36 -11.09 -0.99
CA ASP A 50 -2.79 -12.23 -1.71
C ASP A 50 -3.82 -13.33 -2.01
N THR A 51 -4.71 -13.62 -1.07
CA THR A 51 -5.70 -14.72 -1.14
C THR A 51 -7.13 -14.28 -0.81
N ALA A 52 -7.36 -13.00 -0.59
CA ALA A 52 -8.64 -12.48 -0.14
C ALA A 52 -8.86 -11.04 -0.61
N ILE A 53 -10.06 -10.52 -0.42
CA ILE A 53 -10.41 -9.12 -0.63
C ILE A 53 -11.08 -8.59 0.63
N ALA A 54 -10.57 -7.47 1.15
CA ALA A 54 -11.23 -6.71 2.19
C ALA A 54 -12.13 -5.63 1.59
N GLY A 55 -13.27 -5.36 2.20
CA GLY A 55 -14.17 -4.30 1.79
C GLY A 55 -15.06 -3.84 2.94
N ILE A 56 -15.78 -2.75 2.73
CA ILE A 56 -16.75 -2.23 3.70
C ILE A 56 -18.15 -2.57 3.22
N ASP A 57 -18.81 -3.47 3.94
CA ASP A 57 -20.22 -3.79 3.72
C ASP A 57 -21.11 -2.65 4.27
N THR A 58 -22.02 -2.20 3.43
CA THR A 58 -22.97 -1.11 3.72
C THR A 58 -24.44 -1.57 3.60
N ALA A 59 -24.70 -2.87 3.48
CA ALA A 59 -26.07 -3.39 3.32
C ALA A 59 -26.93 -3.25 4.59
N GLY A 60 -26.31 -3.12 5.76
CA GLY A 60 -27.01 -2.96 7.05
C GLY A 60 -27.03 -1.53 7.57
N GLU A 61 -27.61 -1.34 8.75
CA GLU A 61 -27.61 -0.03 9.46
C GLU A 61 -26.21 0.36 9.93
N ALA A 62 -25.34 -0.62 10.21
CA ALA A 62 -23.97 -0.41 10.66
C ALA A 62 -22.97 -0.92 9.60
N ARG A 63 -21.96 -0.11 9.31
CA ARG A 63 -20.86 -0.49 8.41
C ARG A 63 -20.00 -1.59 9.04
N LYS A 64 -19.61 -2.57 8.25
CA LYS A 64 -18.72 -3.66 8.66
C LYS A 64 -17.50 -3.71 7.77
N LEU A 65 -16.34 -3.96 8.38
CA LEU A 65 -15.20 -4.48 7.65
C LEU A 65 -15.44 -5.97 7.41
N VAL A 66 -15.35 -6.39 6.14
CA VAL A 66 -15.52 -7.78 5.75
C VAL A 66 -14.29 -8.19 4.93
N VAL A 67 -13.76 -9.38 5.21
CA VAL A 67 -12.72 -10.03 4.40
C VAL A 67 -13.27 -11.33 3.85
N ILE A 68 -13.20 -11.49 2.55
CA ILE A 68 -13.70 -12.65 1.81
C ILE A 68 -12.53 -13.30 1.09
N ASP A 69 -12.32 -14.60 1.29
CA ASP A 69 -11.27 -15.37 0.62
C ASP A 69 -11.60 -15.66 -0.86
N ASP A 70 -10.65 -16.21 -1.60
CA ASP A 70 -10.81 -16.58 -3.02
C ASP A 70 -11.77 -17.74 -3.26
N HIS A 71 -12.29 -18.36 -2.19
CA HIS A 71 -13.34 -19.38 -2.21
C HIS A 71 -14.72 -18.85 -1.82
N MET A 72 -14.87 -17.52 -1.72
CA MET A 72 -16.11 -16.84 -1.32
C MET A 72 -16.52 -17.09 0.15
N ASN A 73 -15.61 -17.48 1.03
CA ASN A 73 -15.88 -17.57 2.46
C ASN A 73 -15.59 -16.22 3.13
N GLU A 74 -16.52 -15.77 3.98
CA GLU A 74 -16.29 -14.63 4.87
C GLU A 74 -15.36 -15.11 6.00
N VAL A 75 -14.11 -14.61 6.00
CA VAL A 75 -13.09 -14.97 7.00
C VAL A 75 -12.96 -13.95 8.11
N LEU A 76 -13.50 -12.73 7.90
CA LEU A 76 -13.64 -11.70 8.91
C LEU A 76 -14.91 -10.89 8.65
N SER A 77 -15.65 -10.55 9.71
CA SER A 77 -16.78 -9.61 9.65
C SER A 77 -16.92 -8.91 10.99
N VAL A 78 -16.58 -7.64 11.04
CA VAL A 78 -16.59 -6.84 12.28
C VAL A 78 -17.21 -5.47 12.05
N HIS A 79 -17.97 -4.99 13.02
CA HIS A 79 -18.55 -3.65 12.95
C HIS A 79 -17.46 -2.58 13.13
N LEU A 80 -17.46 -1.56 12.28
CA LEU A 80 -16.48 -0.46 12.40
C LEU A 80 -16.60 0.25 13.75
N ASN A 81 -17.82 0.39 14.28
CA ASN A 81 -18.08 1.03 15.56
C ASN A 81 -17.47 0.28 16.77
N ASP A 82 -17.07 -0.99 16.59
CA ASP A 82 -16.49 -1.77 17.69
C ASP A 82 -15.03 -1.36 17.95
N PHE A 83 -14.38 -0.68 16.99
CA PHE A 83 -12.98 -0.31 17.11
C PHE A 83 -12.61 1.09 16.56
N VAL A 84 -13.40 1.67 15.65
CA VAL A 84 -13.23 3.08 15.25
C VAL A 84 -13.91 3.95 16.31
N GLY A 85 -13.13 4.83 16.95
CA GLY A 85 -13.64 5.71 17.99
C GLY A 85 -14.72 6.67 17.49
N SER A 86 -15.63 7.07 18.38
CA SER A 86 -16.74 8.00 18.06
C SER A 86 -16.29 9.40 17.64
N ASP A 87 -15.01 9.74 17.87
CA ASP A 87 -14.43 11.04 17.52
C ASP A 87 -14.04 11.14 16.04
N TYR A 88 -14.15 10.03 15.31
CA TYR A 88 -13.76 9.94 13.92
C TYR A 88 -14.91 9.50 13.04
N GLU A 89 -15.02 10.11 11.87
CA GLU A 89 -15.89 9.68 10.79
C GLU A 89 -15.07 8.81 9.82
N PHE A 90 -15.59 7.62 9.52
CA PHE A 90 -14.99 6.74 8.52
C PHE A 90 -15.17 7.32 7.11
N ASP A 91 -14.07 7.53 6.39
CA ASP A 91 -14.04 8.03 5.03
C ASP A 91 -13.75 6.91 4.01
N GLY A 92 -12.85 5.97 4.34
CA GLY A 92 -12.54 4.87 3.43
C GLY A 92 -11.56 3.82 3.97
N LEU A 93 -11.55 2.65 3.33
CA LEU A 93 -10.55 1.60 3.53
C LEU A 93 -9.37 1.87 2.59
N ALA A 94 -8.20 2.16 3.16
CA ALA A 94 -6.98 2.49 2.41
C ALA A 94 -6.05 1.29 2.24
N GLY A 95 -6.15 0.27 3.09
CA GLY A 95 -5.36 -0.96 2.99
C GLY A 95 -5.80 -2.01 3.99
N CYS A 96 -5.57 -3.27 3.63
CA CYS A 96 -5.75 -4.42 4.53
C CYS A 96 -4.72 -5.48 4.16
N ILE A 97 -4.07 -6.05 5.15
CA ILE A 97 -3.15 -7.18 5.00
C ILE A 97 -3.30 -8.15 6.16
N GLU A 98 -3.03 -9.42 5.91
CA GLU A 98 -2.93 -10.43 6.94
C GLU A 98 -1.61 -10.31 7.70
N ASP A 99 -1.63 -10.48 9.02
CA ASP A 99 -0.42 -10.65 9.82
C ASP A 99 0.01 -12.13 9.82
N THR A 100 1.21 -12.41 10.35
CA THR A 100 1.75 -13.77 10.40
C THR A 100 1.07 -14.67 11.44
N ALA A 101 0.21 -14.11 12.31
CA ALA A 101 -0.54 -14.83 13.33
C ALA A 101 -2.01 -15.07 12.93
N GLY A 102 -2.39 -14.71 11.68
CA GLY A 102 -3.74 -14.84 11.15
C GLY A 102 -4.67 -13.70 11.57
N GLY A 103 -4.13 -12.63 12.15
CA GLY A 103 -4.85 -11.38 12.38
C GLY A 103 -4.74 -10.45 11.16
N TRP A 104 -5.14 -9.19 11.34
CA TRP A 104 -5.26 -8.24 10.23
C TRP A 104 -4.72 -6.88 10.60
N PHE A 105 -3.88 -6.31 9.76
CA PHE A 105 -3.60 -4.89 9.77
C PHE A 105 -4.54 -4.18 8.81
N VAL A 106 -5.28 -3.20 9.33
CA VAL A 106 -6.28 -2.46 8.57
C VAL A 106 -5.98 -0.98 8.63
N LEU A 107 -5.94 -0.35 7.48
CA LEU A 107 -5.68 1.07 7.34
C LEU A 107 -6.93 1.78 6.85
N PHE A 108 -7.41 2.73 7.65
CA PHE A 108 -8.54 3.57 7.31
C PHE A 108 -8.13 5.01 7.04
N SER A 109 -8.84 5.60 6.10
CA SER A 109 -8.96 7.04 6.00
C SER A 109 -10.11 7.48 6.90
N LEU A 110 -9.82 8.43 7.77
CA LEU A 110 -10.74 8.95 8.77
C LEU A 110 -10.80 10.47 8.64
N ASN A 111 -11.93 11.06 9.05
CA ASN A 111 -12.02 12.49 9.30
C ASN A 111 -12.27 12.68 10.80
N GLU A 112 -11.51 13.55 11.44
CA GLU A 112 -11.88 14.02 12.75
C GLU A 112 -13.16 14.83 12.64
N LEU A 113 -13.97 14.89 13.70
CA LEU A 113 -15.18 15.73 13.72
C LEU A 113 -14.89 17.23 13.47
N SER A 114 -13.62 17.64 13.59
CA SER A 114 -13.10 18.96 13.22
C SER A 114 -12.82 19.13 11.71
N GLU A 115 -13.11 18.12 10.87
CA GLU A 115 -12.85 18.07 9.41
C GLU A 115 -11.38 17.88 9.01
N GLU A 116 -10.46 17.61 9.93
CA GLU A 116 -9.08 17.29 9.56
C GLU A 116 -8.94 15.83 9.11
N PRO A 117 -8.25 15.57 7.99
CA PRO A 117 -8.03 14.22 7.51
C PRO A 117 -7.04 13.48 8.42
N MET A 118 -7.44 12.30 8.85
CA MET A 118 -6.69 11.42 9.73
C MET A 118 -6.44 10.07 9.05
N THR A 119 -5.44 9.37 9.50
CA THR A 119 -5.19 7.97 9.13
C THR A 119 -5.23 7.11 10.39
N GLY A 120 -6.03 6.06 10.36
CA GLY A 120 -6.11 5.08 11.44
C GLY A 120 -5.51 3.74 11.00
N LEU A 121 -4.49 3.27 11.70
CA LEU A 121 -3.96 1.91 11.56
C LEU A 121 -4.45 1.07 12.74
N TYR A 122 -5.09 -0.04 12.45
CA TYR A 122 -5.66 -0.96 13.43
C TYR A 122 -5.06 -2.34 13.23
N HIS A 123 -4.73 -3.00 14.34
CA HIS A 123 -4.35 -4.41 14.36
C HIS A 123 -5.48 -5.20 14.99
N LEU A 124 -6.09 -6.09 14.21
CA LEU A 124 -7.17 -6.95 14.64
C LEU A 124 -6.67 -8.38 14.82
N ALA A 125 -7.14 -9.04 15.87
CA ALA A 125 -6.94 -10.48 16.05
C ALA A 125 -7.73 -11.28 14.99
N PRO A 126 -7.50 -12.60 14.84
CA PRO A 126 -8.25 -13.44 13.91
C PRO A 126 -9.78 -13.42 14.13
N ASP A 127 -10.22 -13.21 15.37
CA ASP A 127 -11.63 -13.08 15.73
C ASP A 127 -12.21 -11.67 15.50
N GLY A 128 -11.39 -10.74 15.02
CA GLY A 128 -11.76 -9.36 14.74
C GLY A 128 -11.69 -8.41 15.94
N SER A 129 -11.30 -8.89 17.13
CA SER A 129 -11.06 -7.99 18.26
C SER A 129 -9.87 -7.08 18.01
N CYS A 130 -9.99 -5.79 18.37
CA CYS A 130 -8.90 -4.83 18.18
C CYS A 130 -7.83 -5.03 19.25
N LEU A 131 -6.62 -5.41 18.81
CA LEU A 131 -5.45 -5.59 19.67
C LEU A 131 -4.84 -4.24 20.03
N TRP A 132 -4.70 -3.37 19.04
CA TRP A 132 -4.26 -1.98 19.21
C TRP A 132 -4.69 -1.12 18.01
N SER A 133 -4.65 0.18 18.21
CA SER A 133 -4.85 1.16 17.14
C SER A 133 -3.89 2.35 17.30
N SER A 134 -3.60 3.00 16.20
CA SER A 134 -2.84 4.24 16.14
C SER A 134 -3.49 5.16 15.13
N VAL A 135 -3.97 6.31 15.60
CA VAL A 135 -4.55 7.35 14.73
C VAL A 135 -3.59 8.53 14.69
N PHE A 136 -3.35 9.08 13.52
CA PHE A 136 -2.43 10.17 13.32
C PHE A 136 -2.92 11.10 12.21
N SER A 137 -2.61 12.39 12.35
CA SER A 137 -2.97 13.40 11.35
C SER A 137 -2.25 13.11 10.03
N GLN A 138 -2.97 13.21 8.93
CA GLN A 138 -2.43 13.07 7.61
C GLN A 138 -2.09 14.46 7.07
N GLN A 139 -0.89 14.95 7.35
CA GLN A 139 -0.41 16.25 6.86
C GLN A 139 -0.04 16.27 5.38
N VAL A 140 -0.31 15.18 4.65
CA VAL A 140 0.10 15.03 3.25
C VAL A 140 -1.13 14.70 2.42
N GLU A 141 -1.32 15.44 1.34
CA GLU A 141 -2.35 15.13 0.34
C GLU A 141 -2.26 13.65 -0.07
N TRP A 142 -3.42 13.04 -0.29
CA TRP A 142 -3.62 11.64 -0.65
C TRP A 142 -2.55 11.15 -1.63
N GLY A 143 -1.62 10.39 -1.11
CA GLY A 143 -0.60 9.68 -1.85
C GLY A 143 -0.84 8.18 -1.76
N TRP A 144 0.02 7.44 -2.37
CA TRP A 144 -0.04 6.00 -2.31
C TRP A 144 0.45 5.54 -0.96
N THR A 145 -0.36 4.71 -0.31
CA THR A 145 -0.03 4.14 0.97
C THR A 145 0.20 2.65 0.81
N LEU A 146 1.31 2.16 1.35
CA LEU A 146 1.64 0.73 1.37
C LEU A 146 1.71 0.27 2.82
N LEU A 147 1.20 -0.92 3.07
CA LEU A 147 1.20 -1.57 4.35
C LEU A 147 1.90 -2.93 4.22
N ALA A 148 2.77 -3.27 5.17
CA ALA A 148 3.42 -4.58 5.23
C ALA A 148 3.54 -5.02 6.70
N ALA A 149 3.23 -6.28 7.00
CA ALA A 149 3.48 -6.86 8.31
C ALA A 149 4.99 -7.02 8.54
N ASP A 150 5.48 -6.86 9.78
CA ASP A 150 6.90 -7.07 10.10
C ASP A 150 7.24 -8.52 10.48
N GLY A 151 6.24 -9.40 10.48
CA GLY A 151 6.41 -10.81 10.85
C GLY A 151 6.52 -11.06 12.35
N THR A 152 6.48 -10.03 13.18
CA THR A 152 6.57 -10.12 14.65
C THR A 152 5.33 -9.59 15.37
N GLY A 153 4.28 -9.21 14.62
CA GLY A 153 3.04 -8.58 15.11
C GLY A 153 3.05 -7.06 15.00
N GLY A 154 4.10 -6.45 14.46
CA GLY A 154 4.17 -5.05 14.10
C GLY A 154 3.97 -4.83 12.60
N ALA A 155 4.03 -3.58 12.14
CA ALA A 155 3.78 -3.21 10.77
C ALA A 155 4.67 -2.07 10.26
N TYR A 156 4.92 -2.08 8.96
CA TYR A 156 5.50 -0.97 8.23
C TYR A 156 4.40 -0.25 7.44
N LEU A 157 4.42 1.07 7.50
CA LEU A 157 3.55 1.94 6.74
C LEU A 157 4.40 2.89 5.88
N VAL A 158 4.16 2.92 4.58
CA VAL A 158 4.85 3.81 3.65
C VAL A 158 3.84 4.74 3.01
N HIS A 159 4.05 6.05 3.15
CA HIS A 159 3.28 7.07 2.46
C HIS A 159 4.16 7.74 1.40
N ALA A 160 3.74 7.70 0.15
CA ALA A 160 4.34 8.53 -0.88
C ALA A 160 3.73 9.94 -0.84
N ARG A 161 4.55 10.97 -0.75
CA ARG A 161 4.08 12.36 -0.83
C ARG A 161 3.69 12.70 -2.25
N THR A 162 2.45 13.17 -2.44
CA THR A 162 1.95 13.58 -3.76
C THR A 162 2.37 15.00 -4.15
N ASP A 163 2.59 15.86 -3.18
CA ASP A 163 2.93 17.28 -3.39
C ASP A 163 4.27 17.48 -4.09
N HIS A 164 5.20 16.56 -3.92
CA HIS A 164 6.56 16.66 -4.47
C HIS A 164 7.05 15.42 -5.24
N TYR A 165 6.37 14.28 -5.21
CA TYR A 165 6.76 13.01 -5.88
C TYR A 165 8.26 12.64 -5.71
N LYS A 166 8.87 13.09 -4.61
CA LYS A 166 10.32 12.94 -4.39
C LYS A 166 10.64 12.19 -3.11
N GLU A 167 9.67 12.09 -2.23
CA GLU A 167 9.87 11.57 -0.89
C GLU A 167 8.81 10.54 -0.54
N ALA A 168 9.23 9.54 0.23
CA ALA A 168 8.33 8.60 0.88
C ALA A 168 8.59 8.64 2.39
N LEU A 169 7.53 8.74 3.17
CA LEU A 169 7.58 8.62 4.62
C LEU A 169 7.38 7.16 4.99
N ILE A 170 8.34 6.56 5.68
CA ILE A 170 8.27 5.21 6.20
C ILE A 170 8.12 5.28 7.71
N ARG A 171 7.20 4.50 8.25
CA ARG A 171 6.95 4.38 9.68
C ARG A 171 6.89 2.91 10.06
N HIS A 172 7.51 2.54 11.17
CA HIS A 172 7.40 1.21 11.74
C HIS A 172 6.67 1.26 13.08
N PHE A 173 5.76 0.33 13.27
CA PHE A 173 4.99 0.13 14.50
C PHE A 173 5.41 -1.19 15.16
N SER A 174 5.62 -1.15 16.49
CA SER A 174 5.86 -2.36 17.26
C SER A 174 4.60 -3.24 17.37
N PRO A 175 4.73 -4.48 17.89
CA PRO A 175 3.57 -5.34 18.18
C PRO A 175 2.54 -4.72 19.15
N GLU A 176 2.93 -3.70 19.94
CA GLU A 176 2.05 -2.95 20.83
C GLU A 176 1.47 -1.69 20.18
N GLY A 177 1.65 -1.49 18.88
CA GLY A 177 1.14 -0.35 18.12
C GLY A 177 1.89 0.97 18.32
N LYS A 178 3.07 0.95 18.95
CA LYS A 178 3.88 2.15 19.15
C LYS A 178 4.77 2.39 17.95
N THR A 179 4.82 3.63 17.44
CA THR A 179 5.82 4.03 16.45
C THR A 179 7.21 3.88 17.05
N THR A 180 8.03 2.99 16.49
CA THR A 180 9.42 2.75 16.92
C THR A 180 10.38 3.67 16.22
N TRP A 181 10.12 3.98 14.95
CA TRP A 181 10.87 4.96 14.17
C TRP A 181 10.01 5.50 13.00
N LYS A 182 10.45 6.64 12.48
CA LYS A 182 9.85 7.33 11.34
C LYS A 182 10.96 7.93 10.49
N LYS A 183 11.00 7.63 9.21
CA LYS A 183 12.06 8.08 8.30
C LYS A 183 11.50 8.59 7.00
N THR A 184 12.12 9.64 6.45
CA THR A 184 11.86 10.13 5.10
C THR A 184 12.92 9.60 4.16
N LEU A 185 12.47 8.98 3.08
CA LEU A 185 13.26 8.40 2.00
C LEU A 185 13.15 9.28 0.77
N SER A 186 14.28 9.67 0.19
CA SER A 186 14.32 10.40 -1.09
C SER A 186 15.57 10.05 -1.89
N PHE A 187 15.56 10.42 -3.17
CA PHE A 187 16.69 10.24 -4.08
C PHE A 187 17.07 11.56 -4.74
N ASP A 188 18.36 11.85 -4.84
CA ASP A 188 18.90 13.11 -5.37
C ASP A 188 18.45 13.41 -6.80
N GLY A 189 17.47 14.32 -6.92
CA GLY A 189 16.95 14.80 -8.19
C GLY A 189 16.23 13.75 -9.03
N LEU A 190 15.68 12.71 -8.35
CA LEU A 190 14.78 11.72 -8.95
C LEU A 190 13.39 11.83 -8.34
N VAL A 191 12.40 11.44 -9.12
CA VAL A 191 11.05 11.17 -8.64
C VAL A 191 11.00 9.73 -8.16
N PHE A 192 10.64 9.52 -6.90
CA PHE A 192 10.49 8.20 -6.32
C PHE A 192 9.04 7.83 -6.16
N SER A 193 8.67 6.66 -6.69
CA SER A 193 7.33 6.11 -6.57
C SER A 193 7.42 4.71 -5.97
N PRO A 194 7.11 4.53 -4.68
CA PRO A 194 7.00 3.20 -4.08
C PRO A 194 5.71 2.52 -4.56
N PHE A 195 5.76 1.21 -4.83
CA PHE A 195 4.62 0.44 -5.33
C PHE A 195 4.27 -0.77 -4.47
N ILE A 196 5.26 -1.42 -3.85
CA ILE A 196 5.07 -2.65 -3.10
C ILE A 196 5.95 -2.61 -1.86
N GLY A 197 5.35 -2.90 -0.70
CA GLY A 197 6.04 -3.27 0.53
C GLY A 197 5.78 -4.76 0.80
N ARG A 198 6.84 -5.52 1.02
CA ARG A 198 6.75 -6.94 1.37
C ARG A 198 7.67 -7.24 2.54
N SER A 199 7.19 -8.06 3.47
CA SER A 199 8.02 -8.57 4.53
C SER A 199 8.62 -9.93 4.17
N ALA A 200 9.86 -10.12 4.59
CA ALA A 200 10.55 -11.41 4.57
C ALA A 200 11.16 -11.62 5.97
N GLY A 201 10.49 -12.39 6.81
CA GLY A 201 10.78 -12.42 8.24
C GLY A 201 10.47 -11.08 8.88
N SER A 202 11.44 -10.51 9.63
CA SER A 202 11.30 -9.20 10.28
C SER A 202 11.67 -8.00 9.40
N ASN A 203 12.26 -8.24 8.22
CA ASN A 203 12.66 -7.18 7.30
C ASN A 203 11.54 -6.83 6.34
N MET A 204 11.48 -5.56 5.92
CA MET A 204 10.61 -5.10 4.85
C MET A 204 11.43 -4.80 3.60
N THR A 205 11.03 -5.35 2.46
CA THR A 205 11.53 -4.95 1.16
C THR A 205 10.55 -4.00 0.48
N LEU A 206 11.01 -2.79 0.18
CA LEU A 206 10.28 -1.78 -0.56
C LEU A 206 10.73 -1.78 -2.02
N TYR A 207 9.78 -1.96 -2.93
CA TYR A 207 9.99 -1.88 -4.37
C TYR A 207 9.38 -0.60 -4.92
N GLY A 208 10.13 0.12 -5.73
CA GLY A 208 9.68 1.35 -6.34
C GLY A 208 10.40 1.67 -7.65
N THR A 209 10.04 2.78 -8.26
CA THR A 209 10.77 3.35 -9.39
C THR A 209 11.43 4.66 -8.99
N ALA A 210 12.64 4.89 -9.49
CA ALA A 210 13.38 6.14 -9.35
C ALA A 210 13.66 6.69 -10.76
N VAL A 211 13.03 7.83 -11.10
CA VAL A 211 12.98 8.32 -12.48
C VAL A 211 13.37 9.79 -12.57
N SER A 212 14.15 10.14 -13.59
CA SER A 212 14.40 11.52 -13.98
C SER A 212 14.55 11.64 -15.50
N ASN A 213 13.61 12.34 -16.12
CA ASN A 213 13.64 12.64 -17.54
C ASN A 213 14.82 13.52 -17.93
N SER A 214 15.15 14.53 -17.12
CA SER A 214 16.25 15.46 -17.38
C SER A 214 17.62 14.76 -17.33
N LYS A 215 17.78 13.81 -16.39
CA LYS A 215 18.99 13.01 -16.23
C LYS A 215 18.97 11.72 -17.08
N ARG A 216 17.83 11.40 -17.72
CA ARG A 216 17.60 10.15 -18.46
C ARG A 216 17.83 8.89 -17.61
N ILE A 217 17.41 8.93 -16.36
CA ILE A 217 17.50 7.82 -15.42
C ILE A 217 16.12 7.18 -15.30
N PHE A 218 16.02 5.87 -15.52
CA PHE A 218 14.80 5.08 -15.47
C PHE A 218 15.10 3.76 -14.76
N GLN A 219 14.98 3.74 -13.43
CA GLN A 219 15.42 2.63 -12.61
C GLN A 219 14.26 2.08 -11.76
N THR A 220 14.21 0.75 -11.63
CA THR A 220 13.54 0.13 -10.49
C THR A 220 14.52 0.10 -9.33
N VAL A 221 14.01 0.32 -8.12
CA VAL A 221 14.80 0.25 -6.90
C VAL A 221 14.16 -0.71 -5.91
N GLN A 222 15.01 -1.47 -5.25
CA GLN A 222 14.65 -2.35 -4.13
C GLN A 222 15.47 -1.92 -2.93
N ILE A 223 14.80 -1.71 -1.79
CA ILE A 223 15.43 -1.30 -0.55
C ILE A 223 14.89 -2.19 0.56
N GLU A 224 15.79 -2.83 1.28
CA GLU A 224 15.42 -3.67 2.41
C GLU A 224 15.77 -2.97 3.73
N PHE A 225 14.78 -2.90 4.62
CA PHE A 225 14.89 -2.32 5.96
C PHE A 225 14.73 -3.41 7.01
N ASN A 226 15.52 -3.34 8.08
CA ASN A 226 15.28 -4.11 9.30
C ASN A 226 14.29 -3.39 10.23
N THR A 227 13.90 -4.04 11.33
CA THR A 227 12.98 -3.46 12.33
C THR A 227 13.54 -2.25 13.07
N GLN A 228 14.86 -1.99 13.00
CA GLN A 228 15.52 -0.79 13.53
C GLN A 228 15.50 0.37 12.53
N GLY A 229 14.98 0.16 11.31
CA GLY A 229 14.95 1.16 10.25
C GLY A 229 16.30 1.38 9.57
N GLU A 230 17.21 0.41 9.70
CA GLU A 230 18.49 0.42 8.99
C GLU A 230 18.31 -0.24 7.63
N ILE A 231 19.00 0.30 6.62
CA ILE A 231 19.03 -0.32 5.30
C ILE A 231 20.04 -1.47 5.33
N VAL A 232 19.56 -2.69 5.06
CA VAL A 232 20.37 -3.92 5.07
C VAL A 232 20.74 -4.38 3.66
N ALA A 233 19.95 -4.01 2.65
CA ALA A 233 20.26 -4.30 1.26
C ALA A 233 19.63 -3.25 0.31
N THR A 234 20.29 -3.04 -0.82
CA THR A 234 19.78 -2.19 -1.91
C THR A 234 20.12 -2.80 -3.25
N GLU A 235 19.19 -2.69 -4.21
CA GLU A 235 19.41 -3.08 -5.60
C GLU A 235 18.72 -2.08 -6.53
N ALA A 236 19.36 -1.77 -7.65
CA ALA A 236 18.75 -0.99 -8.73
C ALA A 236 18.93 -1.67 -10.08
N ARG A 237 17.90 -1.54 -10.94
CA ARG A 237 17.92 -2.09 -12.29
C ARG A 237 17.40 -1.06 -13.28
N ASP A 238 18.09 -0.94 -14.41
CA ASP A 238 17.72 -0.03 -15.49
C ASP A 238 16.63 -0.67 -16.37
N PHE A 239 15.52 0.03 -16.57
CA PHE A 239 14.49 -0.40 -17.49
C PHE A 239 14.42 0.42 -18.78
N GLY A 240 15.35 1.37 -18.95
CA GLY A 240 15.42 2.23 -20.13
C GLY A 240 14.26 3.23 -20.21
N LYS A 241 14.34 4.09 -21.20
CA LYS A 241 13.30 5.11 -21.42
C LYS A 241 12.01 4.46 -21.90
N VAL A 242 10.93 4.66 -21.16
CA VAL A 242 9.56 4.35 -21.58
C VAL A 242 8.88 5.58 -22.18
N SER A 243 7.84 5.37 -22.99
CA SER A 243 7.19 6.45 -23.75
C SER A 243 6.47 7.50 -22.91
N SER A 244 6.16 7.20 -21.63
CA SER A 244 5.65 8.17 -20.67
C SER A 244 6.03 7.79 -19.24
N ASP A 245 6.30 8.79 -18.40
CA ASP A 245 6.75 8.64 -17.01
C ASP A 245 5.69 8.04 -16.10
N TYR A 246 4.42 8.14 -16.48
CA TYR A 246 3.28 7.64 -15.71
C TYR A 246 2.89 6.21 -16.03
N ALA A 247 3.60 5.57 -16.96
CA ALA A 247 3.19 4.28 -17.51
C ALA A 247 3.96 3.09 -16.92
N SER A 248 4.88 3.31 -15.98
CA SER A 248 5.62 2.23 -15.35
C SER A 248 5.24 2.08 -13.88
N LYS A 249 4.90 0.88 -13.47
CA LYS A 249 4.70 0.52 -12.06
C LYS A 249 5.25 -0.87 -11.79
N ILE A 250 5.52 -1.16 -10.53
CA ILE A 250 5.90 -2.50 -10.11
C ILE A 250 4.63 -3.21 -9.61
N ILE A 251 4.44 -4.44 -10.04
CA ILE A 251 3.37 -5.33 -9.60
C ILE A 251 3.96 -6.60 -9.01
N TRP A 252 3.26 -7.21 -8.06
CA TRP A 252 3.65 -8.50 -7.50
C TRP A 252 2.97 -9.63 -8.26
N ASN A 253 3.77 -10.57 -8.76
CA ASN A 253 3.23 -11.78 -9.37
C ASN A 253 3.09 -12.86 -8.28
N ARG A 254 1.86 -13.19 -7.93
CA ARG A 254 1.56 -14.16 -6.88
C ARG A 254 1.96 -15.58 -7.23
N GLY A 255 1.87 -15.97 -8.49
CA GLY A 255 2.24 -17.31 -8.94
C GLY A 255 3.75 -17.58 -8.86
N THR A 256 4.57 -16.58 -9.24
CA THR A 256 6.03 -16.69 -9.18
C THR A 256 6.63 -16.14 -7.90
N GLN A 257 5.84 -15.48 -7.06
CA GLN A 257 6.27 -14.75 -5.85
C GLN A 257 7.41 -13.77 -6.13
N MET A 258 7.32 -13.05 -7.25
CA MET A 258 8.34 -12.12 -7.72
C MET A 258 7.76 -10.78 -8.17
N PRO A 259 8.52 -9.67 -8.04
CA PRO A 259 8.13 -8.39 -8.59
C PRO A 259 8.37 -8.32 -10.10
N TYR A 260 7.43 -7.71 -10.80
CA TYR A 260 7.47 -7.45 -12.24
C TYR A 260 7.33 -5.96 -12.51
N LEU A 261 8.08 -5.45 -13.46
CA LEU A 261 7.82 -4.14 -14.04
C LEU A 261 6.67 -4.27 -15.04
N LEU A 262 5.62 -3.49 -14.82
CA LEU A 262 4.56 -3.23 -15.79
C LEU A 262 4.86 -1.90 -16.47
N TYR A 263 4.94 -1.86 -17.78
CA TYR A 263 5.18 -0.64 -18.52
C TYR A 263 4.34 -0.57 -19.80
N MET A 264 4.08 0.65 -20.24
CA MET A 264 3.28 0.94 -21.43
C MET A 264 4.19 1.46 -22.55
N THR A 265 4.05 0.86 -23.71
CA THR A 265 4.56 1.39 -24.99
C THR A 265 3.36 1.65 -25.91
N SER A 266 3.31 1.10 -27.10
CA SER A 266 2.08 1.00 -27.91
C SER A 266 1.10 -0.06 -27.39
N SER A 267 1.61 -0.98 -26.56
CA SER A 267 0.86 -2.02 -25.84
C SER A 267 1.40 -2.16 -24.41
N GLN A 268 0.65 -2.85 -23.56
CA GLN A 268 1.06 -3.16 -22.20
C GLN A 268 2.05 -4.33 -22.21
N HIS A 269 3.12 -4.20 -21.44
CA HIS A 269 4.17 -5.20 -21.29
C HIS A 269 4.45 -5.44 -19.81
N THR A 270 4.85 -6.67 -19.49
CA THR A 270 5.34 -7.04 -18.15
C THR A 270 6.70 -7.71 -18.29
N LYS A 271 7.60 -7.45 -17.35
CA LYS A 271 8.94 -8.05 -17.30
C LYS A 271 9.35 -8.30 -15.85
N PRO A 272 9.84 -9.52 -15.51
CA PRO A 272 10.39 -9.77 -14.18
C PRO A 272 11.52 -8.76 -13.87
N LEU A 273 11.56 -8.22 -12.65
CA LEU A 273 12.66 -7.30 -12.30
C LEU A 273 14.02 -7.98 -12.42
N SER A 274 14.11 -9.27 -12.11
CA SER A 274 15.35 -10.05 -12.22
C SER A 274 15.94 -10.10 -13.63
N GLU A 275 15.15 -9.85 -14.66
CA GLU A 275 15.61 -9.82 -16.07
C GLU A 275 16.08 -8.44 -16.52
N LEU A 276 15.89 -7.41 -15.70
CA LEU A 276 16.42 -6.07 -16.00
C LEU A 276 17.91 -6.02 -15.67
N PRO A 277 18.73 -5.29 -16.44
CA PRO A 277 20.15 -5.14 -16.17
C PRO A 277 20.38 -4.41 -14.84
N LEU A 278 21.29 -4.92 -14.02
CA LEU A 278 21.76 -4.25 -12.82
C LEU A 278 22.46 -2.93 -13.19
N CYS A 279 22.25 -1.92 -12.38
CA CYS A 279 22.89 -0.61 -12.52
C CYS A 279 23.33 -0.07 -11.17
N ALA A 280 24.05 1.05 -11.18
CA ALA A 280 24.43 1.73 -9.95
C ALA A 280 23.17 2.20 -9.19
N PHE A 281 23.13 1.93 -7.89
CA PHE A 281 22.07 2.40 -7.03
C PHE A 281 22.13 3.92 -6.92
N PRO A 282 21.00 4.63 -7.07
CA PRO A 282 21.01 6.09 -7.03
C PRO A 282 21.34 6.61 -5.63
N SER A 283 21.87 7.83 -5.54
CA SER A 283 22.12 8.46 -4.24
C SER A 283 20.85 8.58 -3.42
N LEU A 284 20.85 7.89 -2.29
CA LEU A 284 19.72 7.77 -1.38
C LEU A 284 19.94 8.68 -0.17
N ASN A 285 18.92 9.43 0.20
CA ASN A 285 18.82 10.16 1.45
C ASN A 285 17.80 9.49 2.35
N LEU A 286 18.21 9.13 3.54
CA LEU A 286 17.34 8.61 4.60
C LEU A 286 17.53 9.47 5.84
N THR A 287 16.51 10.21 6.21
CA THR A 287 16.55 11.14 7.35
C THR A 287 15.54 10.71 8.41
N ASP A 288 15.97 10.74 9.67
CA ASP A 288 15.02 10.58 10.78
C ASP A 288 14.05 11.75 10.76
N THR A 289 12.78 11.45 10.86
CA THR A 289 11.74 12.47 10.95
C THR A 289 11.32 12.52 12.41
N ASP A 290 11.48 13.69 13.05
CA ASP A 290 11.16 13.85 14.46
C ASP A 290 9.75 13.33 14.78
N ALA A 291 9.65 12.52 15.81
CA ALA A 291 8.39 11.97 16.32
C ALA A 291 7.48 13.06 16.93
N SER A 292 7.93 14.32 16.95
CA SER A 292 7.29 15.47 17.59
C SER A 292 6.50 16.32 16.58
N VAL A 293 5.47 15.74 15.97
CA VAL A 293 4.33 16.55 15.52
C VAL A 293 3.09 15.83 16.06
N HIS A 294 2.54 16.45 17.09
CA HIS A 294 1.33 16.08 17.83
C HIS A 294 0.11 16.05 16.92
#